data_d875c8fe10058cd24ad088e042beaae9
#
_entry.id   d875c8fe10058cd24ad088e042beaae9
#
_cell.length_a   1.000
_cell.length_b   1.000
_cell.length_c   1.000
_cell.angle_alpha   90.00
_cell.angle_beta   90.00
_cell.angle_gamma   90.00
#
_symmetry.space_group_name_H-M   'P 1'
#
loop_
_entity.id
_entity.type
_entity.pdbx_description
1 polymer ?
#
loop_
_entity_poly.entity_id
_entity_poly.type
_entity_poly.pdbx_seq_one_letter_code
_entity_poly.pdbx_strand_id
1 'polypeptide(L)'
;VAFAGDVYCESRSENMDDHWRVLHALPGDGQNRPSVGDSLVQVQERYNVLSNMQAETYEYGIPPIYADPQVLDFDALANQVAEPAAHFPARARPGQPLAAGFFQPAPAQVPPDMLRHQQDLIGPVSQFLTGLFPAVFGGNMEDVKTASGYALARDQALGRLGLVWRRMKQ
;
A
#
# COMPACT_ATOMS: atom_id res chain seq x y z
N VAL A 1 -6.32 15.45 36.79
CA VAL A 1 -5.92 14.35 37.68
C VAL A 1 -4.59 13.83 37.17
N ALA A 2 -3.56 13.82 38.01
CA ALA A 2 -2.24 13.34 37.68
C ALA A 2 -1.94 12.04 38.46
N PHE A 3 -1.35 11.06 37.76
CA PHE A 3 -0.95 9.79 38.31
C PHE A 3 0.54 9.55 38.03
N ALA A 4 1.24 8.92 38.95
CA ALA A 4 2.57 8.38 38.76
C ALA A 4 2.52 6.85 38.95
N GLY A 5 2.39 6.11 37.86
CA GLY A 5 2.03 4.70 37.89
C GLY A 5 0.60 4.51 38.43
N ASP A 6 0.43 3.66 39.43
CA ASP A 6 -0.86 3.42 40.10
C ASP A 6 -1.15 4.37 41.26
N VAL A 7 -0.27 5.35 41.51
CA VAL A 7 -0.40 6.29 42.63
C VAL A 7 -1.08 7.56 42.16
N TYR A 8 -2.15 7.92 42.82
CA TYR A 8 -2.80 9.21 42.68
C TYR A 8 -1.92 10.31 43.26
N CYS A 9 -1.52 11.28 42.43
CA CYS A 9 -0.67 12.37 42.85
C CYS A 9 -1.44 13.66 43.14
N GLU A 10 -2.30 14.06 42.20
CA GLU A 10 -2.99 15.36 42.29
C GLU A 10 -4.28 15.35 41.46
N SER A 11 -5.33 16.05 41.96
CA SER A 11 -6.44 16.48 41.12
C SER A 11 -6.79 17.92 41.42
N ARG A 12 -6.98 18.68 40.36
CA ARG A 12 -7.48 20.02 40.42
C ARG A 12 -8.54 20.26 39.37
N SER A 13 -9.48 21.11 39.67
CA SER A 13 -10.47 21.56 38.71
C SER A 13 -9.94 22.85 38.06
N GLU A 14 -9.76 22.81 36.75
CA GLU A 14 -9.27 23.92 35.95
C GLU A 14 -10.21 24.20 34.81
N ASN A 15 -10.26 25.46 34.38
CA ASN A 15 -10.96 25.79 33.15
C ASN A 15 -10.14 25.30 31.96
N MET A 16 -10.77 24.55 31.05
CA MET A 16 -10.09 24.02 29.87
C MET A 16 -9.49 25.10 28.99
N ASP A 17 -10.11 26.29 28.96
CA ASP A 17 -9.65 27.40 28.12
C ASP A 17 -8.34 28.03 28.59
N ASP A 18 -7.94 27.80 29.84
CA ASP A 18 -6.72 28.40 30.41
C ASP A 18 -5.46 27.66 29.95
N HIS A 19 -5.52 26.35 29.74
CA HIS A 19 -4.37 25.51 29.47
C HIS A 19 -4.43 24.72 28.14
N TRP A 20 -5.62 24.58 27.56
CA TRP A 20 -5.83 23.81 26.36
C TRP A 20 -6.32 24.69 25.23
N ARG A 21 -5.62 24.67 24.11
CA ARG A 21 -6.05 25.33 22.88
C ARG A 21 -6.25 24.29 21.79
N VAL A 22 -7.42 24.30 21.18
CA VAL A 22 -7.73 23.44 20.05
C VAL A 22 -7.36 24.16 18.76
N LEU A 23 -6.37 23.62 18.06
CA LEU A 23 -5.92 24.12 16.77
C LEU A 23 -6.47 23.24 15.65
N HIS A 24 -7.04 23.88 14.64
CA HIS A 24 -7.46 23.21 13.42
C HIS A 24 -6.47 23.55 12.31
N ALA A 25 -5.88 22.50 11.70
CA ALA A 25 -4.89 22.65 10.64
C ALA A 25 -5.48 23.34 9.39
N LEU A 26 -6.71 22.99 9.05
CA LEU A 26 -7.41 23.54 7.89
C LEU A 26 -8.66 24.35 8.32
N PRO A 27 -9.05 25.37 7.55
CA PRO A 27 -10.31 26.09 7.79
C PRO A 27 -11.49 25.13 7.54
N GLY A 28 -12.33 24.99 8.54
CA GLY A 28 -13.57 24.23 8.46
C GLY A 28 -14.78 25.14 8.45
N ASP A 29 -15.92 24.59 8.09
CA ASP A 29 -17.21 25.24 8.14
C ASP A 29 -17.94 24.81 9.44
N GLY A 30 -17.92 25.69 10.44
CA GLY A 30 -18.62 25.46 11.70
C GLY A 30 -18.22 24.15 12.41
N GLN A 31 -19.03 23.13 12.26
CA GLN A 31 -18.80 21.81 12.89
C GLN A 31 -17.87 20.89 12.07
N ASN A 32 -17.74 21.16 10.77
CA ASN A 32 -16.87 20.35 9.93
C ASN A 32 -15.43 20.88 10.03
N ARG A 33 -14.56 20.01 10.54
CA ARG A 33 -13.15 20.31 10.82
C ARG A 33 -12.26 19.31 10.11
N PRO A 34 -12.02 19.51 8.80
CA PRO A 34 -11.24 18.57 8.01
C PRO A 34 -9.81 18.47 8.53
N SER A 35 -9.30 17.27 8.61
CA SER A 35 -7.89 17.04 8.88
C SER A 35 -7.09 17.06 7.57
N VAL A 36 -5.76 17.21 7.67
CA VAL A 36 -4.88 17.10 6.50
C VAL A 36 -4.96 15.70 5.88
N GLY A 37 -5.27 14.69 6.70
CA GLY A 37 -5.38 13.31 6.28
C GLY A 37 -6.72 12.91 5.65
N ASP A 38 -7.77 13.72 5.76
CA ASP A 38 -9.09 13.33 5.25
C ASP A 38 -9.09 13.05 3.75
N SER A 39 -8.31 13.81 2.99
CA SER A 39 -8.14 13.58 1.54
C SER A 39 -7.44 12.26 1.20
N LEU A 40 -6.74 11.66 2.17
CA LEU A 40 -6.02 10.39 1.96
C LEU A 40 -6.88 9.15 2.22
N VAL A 41 -8.03 9.28 2.88
CA VAL A 41 -8.88 8.14 3.23
C VAL A 41 -9.27 7.35 1.99
N GLN A 42 -9.78 8.03 0.96
CA GLN A 42 -10.17 7.39 -0.30
C GLN A 42 -8.98 6.79 -1.06
N VAL A 43 -7.80 7.42 -0.98
CA VAL A 43 -6.57 6.91 -1.57
C VAL A 43 -6.15 5.62 -0.87
N GLN A 44 -6.22 5.60 0.47
CA GLN A 44 -5.91 4.43 1.28
C GLN A 44 -6.88 3.26 0.98
N GLU A 45 -8.17 3.53 0.90
CA GLU A 45 -9.17 2.52 0.53
C GLU A 45 -8.88 1.92 -0.85
N ARG A 46 -8.60 2.77 -1.82
CA ARG A 46 -8.25 2.32 -3.18
C ARG A 46 -6.97 1.51 -3.21
N TYR A 47 -5.95 1.94 -2.48
CA TYR A 47 -4.70 1.22 -2.34
C TYR A 47 -4.91 -0.18 -1.73
N ASN A 48 -5.72 -0.28 -0.67
CA ASN A 48 -6.02 -1.55 -0.02
C ASN A 48 -6.74 -2.52 -0.97
N VAL A 49 -7.71 -2.03 -1.76
CA VAL A 49 -8.40 -2.85 -2.76
C VAL A 49 -7.42 -3.40 -3.80
N LEU A 50 -6.54 -2.55 -4.34
CA LEU A 50 -5.53 -2.99 -5.32
C LEU A 50 -4.54 -3.99 -4.71
N SER A 51 -4.12 -3.78 -3.46
CA SER A 51 -3.23 -4.70 -2.75
C SER A 51 -3.87 -6.07 -2.52
N ASN A 52 -5.16 -6.09 -2.16
CA ASN A 52 -5.91 -7.34 -2.00
C ASN A 52 -6.04 -8.09 -3.33
N MET A 53 -6.40 -7.39 -4.41
CA MET A 53 -6.47 -8.00 -5.76
C MET A 53 -5.13 -8.57 -6.21
N GLN A 54 -4.04 -7.88 -5.88
CA GLN A 54 -2.68 -8.36 -6.16
C GLN A 54 -2.35 -9.61 -5.34
N ALA A 55 -2.66 -9.63 -4.05
CA ALA A 55 -2.47 -10.78 -3.19
C ALA A 55 -3.28 -11.99 -3.67
N GLU A 56 -4.55 -11.79 -4.03
CA GLU A 56 -5.38 -12.84 -4.61
C GLU A 56 -4.81 -13.38 -5.93
N THR A 57 -4.28 -12.50 -6.78
CA THR A 57 -3.64 -12.93 -8.03
C THR A 57 -2.40 -13.78 -7.77
N TYR A 58 -1.62 -13.48 -6.74
CA TYR A 58 -0.47 -14.30 -6.36
C TYR A 58 -0.87 -15.62 -5.72
N GLU A 59 -1.92 -15.62 -4.91
CA GLU A 59 -2.38 -16.81 -4.20
C GLU A 59 -3.11 -17.79 -5.13
N TYR A 60 -4.01 -17.29 -5.96
CA TYR A 60 -4.86 -18.09 -6.84
C TYR A 60 -4.43 -18.09 -8.31
N GLY A 61 -3.43 -17.28 -8.66
CA GLY A 61 -2.97 -17.12 -10.04
C GLY A 61 -2.18 -18.31 -10.58
N ILE A 62 -1.88 -19.32 -9.75
CA ILE A 62 -1.24 -20.57 -10.20
C ILE A 62 -2.31 -21.44 -10.87
N PRO A 63 -2.27 -21.61 -12.21
CA PRO A 63 -3.30 -22.33 -12.91
C PRO A 63 -3.21 -23.84 -12.60
N PRO A 64 -4.37 -24.52 -12.55
CA PRO A 64 -4.39 -25.97 -12.43
C PRO A 64 -3.76 -26.61 -13.67
N ILE A 65 -3.14 -27.76 -13.46
CA ILE A 65 -2.64 -28.59 -14.54
C ILE A 65 -3.75 -29.55 -14.94
N TYR A 66 -4.17 -29.50 -16.18
CA TYR A 66 -5.10 -30.47 -16.76
C TYR A 66 -4.30 -31.61 -17.36
N ALA A 67 -4.51 -32.81 -16.85
CA ALA A 67 -3.84 -33.98 -17.35
C ALA A 67 -4.86 -35.03 -17.82
N ASP A 68 -4.55 -35.71 -18.89
CA ASP A 68 -5.36 -36.81 -19.39
C ASP A 68 -5.21 -38.02 -18.46
N PRO A 69 -6.31 -38.62 -17.92
CA PRO A 69 -6.27 -39.75 -17.03
C PRO A 69 -5.68 -41.03 -17.67
N GLN A 70 -5.62 -41.08 -19.00
CA GLN A 70 -4.95 -42.18 -19.70
C GLN A 70 -3.43 -42.05 -19.77
N VAL A 71 -2.93 -40.83 -19.57
CA VAL A 71 -1.49 -40.52 -19.60
C VAL A 71 -0.88 -40.53 -18.20
N LEU A 72 -1.61 -40.07 -17.20
CA LEU A 72 -1.16 -39.95 -15.83
C LEU A 72 -1.94 -40.91 -14.92
N ASP A 73 -1.21 -41.61 -14.04
CA ASP A 73 -1.80 -42.43 -13.00
C ASP A 73 -2.09 -41.57 -11.78
N PHE A 74 -3.37 -41.18 -11.59
CA PHE A 74 -3.80 -40.31 -10.49
C PHE A 74 -3.70 -40.99 -9.12
N ASP A 75 -3.81 -42.32 -9.05
CA ASP A 75 -3.69 -43.07 -7.78
C ASP A 75 -2.23 -43.05 -7.31
N ALA A 76 -1.29 -43.21 -8.23
CA ALA A 76 0.13 -43.08 -7.95
C ALA A 76 0.50 -41.64 -7.55
N LEU A 77 -0.13 -40.63 -8.17
CA LEU A 77 0.09 -39.21 -7.87
C LEU A 77 -0.43 -38.84 -6.48
N ALA A 78 -1.63 -39.31 -6.10
CA ALA A 78 -2.24 -39.01 -4.81
C ALA A 78 -1.45 -39.52 -3.60
N ASN A 79 -0.67 -40.59 -3.80
CA ASN A 79 0.14 -41.21 -2.75
C ASN A 79 1.58 -40.70 -2.70
N GLN A 80 1.96 -39.78 -3.58
CA GLN A 80 3.32 -39.28 -3.68
C GLN A 80 3.51 -37.97 -2.90
N VAL A 81 4.60 -37.92 -2.13
CA VAL A 81 5.00 -36.68 -1.45
C VAL A 81 5.61 -35.71 -2.47
N ALA A 82 5.22 -34.46 -2.43
CA ALA A 82 5.78 -33.40 -3.27
C ALA A 82 7.24 -33.13 -2.86
N GLU A 83 8.18 -33.72 -3.55
CA GLU A 83 9.62 -33.51 -3.36
C GLU A 83 10.23 -32.85 -4.61
N PRO A 84 11.29 -32.04 -4.44
CA PRO A 84 12.06 -31.54 -5.58
C PRO A 84 12.59 -32.72 -6.44
N ALA A 85 12.37 -32.64 -7.76
CA ALA A 85 12.74 -33.66 -8.72
C ALA A 85 12.02 -35.04 -8.57
N ALA A 86 10.82 -35.04 -7.98
CA ALA A 86 9.98 -36.24 -7.94
C ALA A 86 9.67 -36.78 -9.35
N HIS A 87 9.72 -38.08 -9.52
CA HIS A 87 9.41 -38.75 -10.79
C HIS A 87 7.99 -39.28 -10.78
N PHE A 88 7.16 -38.81 -11.72
CA PHE A 88 5.78 -39.24 -11.84
C PHE A 88 5.63 -40.27 -12.96
N PRO A 89 4.94 -41.38 -12.71
CA PRO A 89 4.65 -42.36 -13.75
C PRO A 89 3.69 -41.78 -14.77
N ALA A 90 4.09 -41.75 -16.02
CA ALA A 90 3.28 -41.31 -17.15
C ALA A 90 3.41 -42.26 -18.33
N ARG A 91 2.31 -42.49 -19.05
CA ARG A 91 2.24 -43.37 -20.23
C ARG A 91 2.01 -42.53 -21.48
N ALA A 92 2.97 -42.57 -22.40
CA ALA A 92 2.77 -41.95 -23.71
C ALA A 92 1.73 -42.72 -24.53
N ARG A 93 0.82 -42.00 -25.18
CA ARG A 93 -0.07 -42.63 -26.16
C ARG A 93 0.70 -42.98 -27.43
N PRO A 94 0.37 -44.12 -28.09
CA PRO A 94 1.01 -44.46 -29.35
C PRO A 94 0.84 -43.35 -30.38
N GLY A 95 1.96 -42.86 -30.92
CA GLY A 95 1.95 -41.79 -31.94
C GLY A 95 1.76 -40.36 -31.47
N GLN A 96 1.69 -40.13 -30.17
CA GLN A 96 1.59 -38.77 -29.61
C GLN A 96 2.73 -38.51 -28.61
N PRO A 97 3.29 -37.29 -28.58
CA PRO A 97 4.27 -36.93 -27.56
C PRO A 97 3.58 -36.84 -26.19
N LEU A 98 4.33 -37.15 -25.11
CA LEU A 98 3.82 -37.08 -23.73
C LEU A 98 3.25 -35.70 -23.37
N ALA A 99 3.85 -34.64 -23.89
CA ALA A 99 3.40 -33.26 -23.69
C ALA A 99 1.97 -32.95 -24.19
N ALA A 100 1.46 -33.76 -25.14
CA ALA A 100 0.11 -33.60 -25.64
C ALA A 100 -0.99 -34.00 -24.62
N GLY A 101 -0.62 -34.77 -23.60
CA GLY A 101 -1.51 -35.20 -22.51
C GLY A 101 -1.60 -34.20 -21.34
N PHE A 102 -0.86 -33.11 -21.40
CA PHE A 102 -0.83 -32.10 -20.34
C PHE A 102 -1.16 -30.74 -20.91
N PHE A 103 -2.05 -30.03 -20.23
CA PHE A 103 -2.37 -28.65 -20.55
C PHE A 103 -2.33 -27.82 -19.28
N GLN A 104 -1.51 -26.79 -19.27
CA GLN A 104 -1.48 -25.81 -18.21
C GLN A 104 -1.76 -24.43 -18.83
N PRO A 105 -2.85 -23.77 -18.42
CA PRO A 105 -3.09 -22.39 -18.83
C PRO A 105 -1.94 -21.48 -18.37
N ALA A 106 -1.74 -20.36 -19.06
CA ALA A 106 -0.77 -19.38 -18.61
C ALA A 106 -1.19 -18.85 -17.23
N PRO A 107 -0.24 -18.65 -16.30
CA PRO A 107 -0.54 -18.09 -14.98
C PRO A 107 -1.11 -16.69 -15.11
N ALA A 108 -2.05 -16.35 -14.24
CA ALA A 108 -2.56 -14.99 -14.16
C ALA A 108 -1.41 -14.04 -13.78
N GLN A 109 -1.30 -12.94 -14.51
CA GLN A 109 -0.29 -11.92 -14.25
C GLN A 109 -0.96 -10.64 -13.79
N VAL A 110 -0.36 -9.99 -12.80
CA VAL A 110 -0.80 -8.64 -12.39
C VAL A 110 -0.45 -7.67 -13.53
N PRO A 111 -1.45 -6.93 -14.07
CA PRO A 111 -1.17 -5.97 -15.13
C PRO A 111 -0.16 -4.92 -14.68
N PRO A 112 0.85 -4.59 -15.50
CA PRO A 112 1.84 -3.56 -15.16
C PRO A 112 1.24 -2.20 -14.83
N ASP A 113 0.13 -1.85 -15.51
CA ASP A 113 -0.59 -0.60 -15.27
C ASP A 113 -1.21 -0.54 -13.87
N MET A 114 -1.64 -1.67 -13.34
CA MET A 114 -2.17 -1.77 -11.97
C MET A 114 -1.06 -1.48 -10.93
N LEU A 115 0.14 -2.04 -11.14
CA LEU A 115 1.29 -1.78 -10.27
C LEU A 115 1.72 -0.31 -10.32
N ARG A 116 1.75 0.26 -11.52
CA ARG A 116 2.06 1.67 -11.70
C ARG A 116 1.02 2.56 -11.02
N HIS A 117 -0.26 2.28 -11.22
CA HIS A 117 -1.33 3.01 -10.55
C HIS A 117 -1.23 2.93 -9.02
N GLN A 118 -0.88 1.78 -8.46
CA GLN A 118 -0.66 1.60 -7.04
C GLN A 118 0.52 2.45 -6.53
N GLN A 119 1.62 2.51 -7.28
CA GLN A 119 2.76 3.37 -6.96
C GLN A 119 2.40 4.86 -7.03
N ASP A 120 1.62 5.27 -8.03
CA ASP A 120 1.16 6.65 -8.20
C ASP A 120 0.26 7.09 -7.03
N LEU A 121 -0.57 6.20 -6.49
CA LEU A 121 -1.41 6.49 -5.32
C LEU A 121 -0.59 6.83 -4.07
N ILE A 122 0.47 6.05 -3.79
CA ILE A 122 1.34 6.29 -2.62
C ILE A 122 2.22 7.52 -2.82
N GLY A 123 2.77 7.70 -4.00
CA GLY A 123 3.72 8.76 -4.32
C GLY A 123 3.03 10.07 -4.76
N PRO A 124 2.93 10.31 -6.07
CA PRO A 124 2.49 11.60 -6.59
C PRO A 124 1.11 12.05 -6.13
N VAL A 125 0.13 11.14 -6.08
CA VAL A 125 -1.25 11.49 -5.71
C VAL A 125 -1.35 11.89 -4.24
N SER A 126 -0.75 11.12 -3.34
CA SER A 126 -0.75 11.43 -1.91
C SER A 126 -0.01 12.73 -1.61
N GLN A 127 1.12 12.99 -2.27
CA GLN A 127 1.87 14.23 -2.14
C GLN A 127 1.08 15.44 -2.64
N PHE A 128 0.39 15.29 -3.78
CA PHE A 128 -0.45 16.35 -4.33
C PHE A 128 -1.62 16.71 -3.39
N LEU A 129 -2.30 15.70 -2.85
CA LEU A 129 -3.46 15.89 -1.97
C LEU A 129 -3.09 16.52 -0.62
N THR A 130 -1.99 16.08 -0.02
CA THR A 130 -1.54 16.59 1.28
C THR A 130 -0.69 17.85 1.18
N GLY A 131 -0.06 18.07 0.03
CA GLY A 131 0.97 19.09 -0.14
C GLY A 131 2.29 18.77 0.55
N LEU A 132 2.45 17.54 1.05
CA LEU A 132 3.65 17.07 1.74
C LEU A 132 4.61 16.46 0.72
N PHE A 133 5.51 17.28 0.19
CA PHE A 133 6.53 16.85 -0.75
C PHE A 133 7.82 16.39 -0.04
N PRO A 134 8.59 15.47 -0.64
CA PRO A 134 9.85 14.97 -0.06
C PRO A 134 10.82 16.08 0.34
N ALA A 135 10.85 17.19 -0.40
CA ALA A 135 11.69 18.34 -0.11
C ALA A 135 11.44 18.96 1.28
N VAL A 136 10.21 18.82 1.84
CA VAL A 136 9.88 19.30 3.19
C VAL A 136 10.62 18.51 4.28
N PHE A 137 10.84 17.22 4.03
CA PHE A 137 11.47 16.28 4.96
C PHE A 137 12.93 15.98 4.64
N GLY A 138 13.56 16.75 3.74
CA GLY A 138 14.93 16.50 3.32
C GLY A 138 15.10 15.34 2.35
N GLY A 139 14.01 14.85 1.75
CA GLY A 139 14.04 13.84 0.70
C GLY A 139 14.63 14.38 -0.60
N ASN A 140 15.22 13.49 -1.41
CA ASN A 140 15.79 13.86 -2.70
C ASN A 140 14.68 14.07 -3.75
N MET A 141 14.82 15.12 -4.56
CA MET A 141 13.97 15.34 -5.73
C MET A 141 14.79 15.00 -6.97
N GLU A 142 14.35 14.03 -7.75
CA GLU A 142 15.07 13.52 -8.93
C GLU A 142 15.38 14.59 -9.97
N ASP A 143 14.51 15.61 -10.11
CA ASP A 143 14.63 16.66 -11.12
C ASP A 143 15.49 17.86 -10.69
N VAL A 144 15.92 17.94 -9.43
CA VAL A 144 16.61 19.12 -8.91
C VAL A 144 18.09 18.83 -8.70
N LYS A 145 18.91 19.29 -9.65
CA LYS A 145 20.36 19.04 -9.65
C LYS A 145 21.21 20.12 -8.97
N THR A 146 20.61 21.24 -8.53
CA THR A 146 21.36 22.36 -7.95
C THR A 146 20.87 22.70 -6.55
N ALA A 147 21.78 23.15 -5.68
CA ALA A 147 21.46 23.54 -4.31
C ALA A 147 20.42 24.69 -4.25
N SER A 148 20.50 25.65 -5.19
CA SER A 148 19.53 26.75 -5.29
C SER A 148 18.15 26.27 -5.74
N GLY A 149 18.08 25.34 -6.68
CA GLY A 149 16.83 24.72 -7.10
C GLY A 149 16.17 23.94 -5.96
N TYR A 150 16.95 23.20 -5.17
CA TYR A 150 16.46 22.49 -4.00
C TYR A 150 15.91 23.44 -2.93
N ALA A 151 16.60 24.55 -2.66
CA ALA A 151 16.13 25.57 -1.71
C ALA A 151 14.80 26.18 -2.18
N LEU A 152 14.66 26.50 -3.46
CA LEU A 152 13.44 27.04 -4.04
C LEU A 152 12.28 26.03 -3.94
N ALA A 153 12.51 24.77 -4.29
CA ALA A 153 11.50 23.71 -4.20
C ALA A 153 11.05 23.48 -2.77
N ARG A 154 11.97 23.50 -1.82
CA ARG A 154 11.67 23.40 -0.39
C ARG A 154 10.83 24.59 0.08
N ASP A 155 11.18 25.82 -0.30
CA ASP A 155 10.47 27.01 0.11
C ASP A 155 9.05 27.05 -0.50
N GLN A 156 8.87 26.60 -1.72
CA GLN A 156 7.54 26.43 -2.33
C GLN A 156 6.70 25.38 -1.61
N ALA A 157 7.30 24.24 -1.26
CA ALA A 157 6.62 23.19 -0.50
C ALA A 157 6.23 23.66 0.91
N LEU A 158 7.11 24.38 1.60
CA LEU A 158 6.82 25.01 2.89
C LEU A 158 5.73 26.10 2.79
N GLY A 159 5.68 26.80 1.67
CA GLY A 159 4.64 27.81 1.39
C GLY A 159 3.23 27.22 1.39
N ARG A 160 3.06 25.98 0.89
CA ARG A 160 1.76 25.27 0.96
C ARG A 160 1.34 24.95 2.39
N LEU A 161 2.29 24.63 3.26
CA LEU A 161 2.04 24.41 4.69
C LEU A 161 1.92 25.72 5.49
N GLY A 162 2.16 26.85 4.87
CA GLY A 162 2.20 28.16 5.51
C GLY A 162 0.91 28.53 6.24
N LEU A 163 -0.23 28.03 5.76
CA LEU A 163 -1.52 28.28 6.38
C LEU A 163 -1.65 27.51 7.71
N VAL A 164 -1.19 26.27 7.76
CA VAL A 164 -1.12 25.47 8.99
C VAL A 164 -0.16 26.10 9.99
N TRP A 165 1.03 26.51 9.54
CA TRP A 165 2.03 27.17 10.38
C TRP A 165 1.57 28.50 10.96
N ARG A 166 0.85 29.32 10.17
CA ARG A 166 0.28 30.58 10.67
C ARG A 166 -0.72 30.35 11.80
N ARG A 167 -1.53 29.32 11.68
CA ARG A 167 -2.52 28.99 12.73
C ARG A 167 -1.87 28.41 13.97
N MET A 168 -0.77 27.67 13.85
CA MET A 168 -0.01 27.19 15.01
C MET A 168 0.68 28.30 15.80
N LYS A 169 0.90 29.48 15.17
CA LYS A 169 1.56 30.63 15.81
C LYS A 169 0.60 31.60 16.47
N GLN A 170 -0.69 31.47 16.24
CA GLN A 170 -1.76 32.28 16.89
C GLN A 170 -2.20 31.63 18.22
#